data_17d3c6847f57d23da684ecab7d86b9c3
#
_entry.id   17d3c6847f57d23da684ecab7d86b9c3
#
_cell.length_a   1.000
_cell.length_b   1.000
_cell.length_c   1.000
_cell.angle_alpha   90.00
_cell.angle_beta   90.00
_cell.angle_gamma   90.00
#
_symmetry.space_group_name_H-M   'P 1'
#
loop_
_entity.id
_entity.type
_entity.pdbx_description
1 polymer ?
#
loop_
_entity_poly.entity_id
_entity_poly.type
_entity_poly.pdbx_seq_one_letter_code
_entity_poly.pdbx_strand_id
1 'polypeptide(L)'
;MAKPTPTFHYQKQFPLGKDKTQYRLLTDGFVETVDFGVESILKVDPKALTYLAETAMKDISFRLRTEHLEKVAAILDDPEATENDRTIALTMLRNAEVSAHGVLPFCQDTGTAIILGKKGHRVWTGGGDEAALSEGVYNAYTKENLRYSQMAPLSMYEDCLLYTSPSPRD
;
A
#
# COMPACT_ATOMS: atom_id res chain seq x y z
N MET A 1 -35.24 36.05 16.81
CA MET A 1 -35.14 34.62 17.19
C MET A 1 -33.67 34.24 17.09
N ALA A 2 -33.04 33.83 18.19
CA ALA A 2 -31.67 33.36 18.17
C ALA A 2 -31.60 32.02 17.40
N LYS A 3 -30.63 31.87 16.48
CA LYS A 3 -30.39 30.60 15.80
C LYS A 3 -29.99 29.54 16.85
N PRO A 4 -30.56 28.33 16.79
CA PRO A 4 -30.16 27.27 17.71
C PRO A 4 -28.68 27.01 17.58
N THR A 5 -27.98 26.90 18.70
CA THR A 5 -26.56 26.53 18.74
C THR A 5 -26.39 25.15 18.12
N PRO A 6 -25.52 24.97 17.13
CA PRO A 6 -25.29 23.67 16.53
C PRO A 6 -24.73 22.69 17.57
N THR A 7 -25.35 21.50 17.63
CA THR A 7 -24.89 20.44 18.52
C THR A 7 -23.66 19.76 17.89
N PHE A 8 -22.60 19.59 18.70
CA PHE A 8 -21.41 18.87 18.25
C PHE A 8 -21.78 17.43 17.87
N HIS A 9 -21.39 17.02 16.68
CA HIS A 9 -21.59 15.67 16.18
C HIS A 9 -20.26 15.13 15.65
N TYR A 10 -19.70 14.11 16.36
CA TYR A 10 -18.47 13.49 15.92
C TYR A 10 -18.72 12.57 14.73
N GLN A 11 -17.98 12.78 13.66
CA GLN A 11 -17.95 11.90 12.50
C GLN A 11 -16.57 11.30 12.34
N LYS A 12 -16.49 9.98 12.18
CA LYS A 12 -15.22 9.33 11.86
C LYS A 12 -14.76 9.75 10.48
N GLN A 13 -13.56 10.32 10.39
CA GLN A 13 -12.96 10.73 9.12
C GLN A 13 -12.75 9.56 8.16
N PHE A 14 -12.43 8.38 8.70
CA PHE A 14 -12.28 7.14 7.95
C PHE A 14 -13.14 6.06 8.60
N PRO A 15 -14.43 5.98 8.25
CA PRO A 15 -15.30 4.95 8.79
C PRO A 15 -14.83 3.58 8.31
N LEU A 16 -14.76 2.60 9.22
CA LEU A 16 -14.55 1.21 8.86
C LEU A 16 -15.84 0.70 8.23
N GLY A 17 -15.83 0.48 6.92
CA GLY A 17 -16.89 -0.21 6.21
C GLY A 17 -16.77 -1.73 6.35
N LYS A 18 -17.77 -2.44 5.85
CA LYS A 18 -17.65 -3.89 5.66
C LYS A 18 -16.67 -4.11 4.50
N ASP A 19 -15.48 -4.61 4.83
CA ASP A 19 -14.50 -5.02 3.85
C ASP A 19 -14.81 -6.45 3.37
N LYS A 20 -14.90 -6.62 2.05
CA LYS A 20 -15.05 -7.93 1.41
C LYS A 20 -13.72 -8.54 1.00
N THR A 21 -12.62 -7.80 1.19
CA THR A 21 -11.28 -8.24 0.83
C THR A 21 -10.87 -9.44 1.69
N GLN A 22 -10.45 -10.50 1.04
CA GLN A 22 -9.86 -11.65 1.74
C GLN A 22 -8.41 -11.31 2.07
N TYR A 23 -8.10 -11.32 3.37
CA TYR A 23 -6.75 -11.09 3.86
C TYR A 23 -5.95 -12.39 3.87
N ARG A 24 -4.69 -12.30 3.47
CA ARG A 24 -3.71 -13.38 3.57
C ARG A 24 -2.85 -13.16 4.80
N LEU A 25 -2.70 -14.18 5.65
CA LEU A 25 -1.72 -14.17 6.72
C LEU A 25 -0.31 -14.18 6.11
N LEU A 26 0.51 -13.18 6.40
CA LEU A 26 1.89 -13.11 5.95
C LEU A 26 2.82 -13.84 6.93
N THR A 27 2.60 -13.64 8.22
CA THR A 27 3.37 -14.25 9.29
C THR A 27 2.60 -14.15 10.60
N ASP A 28 2.80 -15.08 11.49
CA ASP A 28 2.37 -15.06 12.89
C ASP A 28 3.50 -14.63 13.84
N GLY A 29 4.70 -14.47 13.30
CA GLY A 29 5.85 -13.94 14.03
C GLY A 29 5.79 -12.42 14.24
N PHE A 30 6.71 -11.90 15.03
CA PHE A 30 6.88 -10.47 15.31
C PHE A 30 5.77 -9.80 16.13
N VAL A 31 4.78 -10.54 16.59
CA VAL A 31 3.64 -10.01 17.34
C VAL A 31 3.53 -10.77 18.66
N GLU A 32 3.45 -10.02 19.75
CA GLU A 32 3.34 -10.54 21.11
C GLU A 32 2.24 -9.77 21.84
N THR A 33 1.41 -10.47 22.60
CA THR A 33 0.47 -9.84 23.51
C THR A 33 1.13 -9.74 24.89
N VAL A 34 1.20 -8.53 25.41
CA VAL A 34 1.82 -8.24 26.71
C VAL A 34 0.78 -7.62 27.64
N ASP A 35 0.70 -8.12 28.87
CA ASP A 35 -0.19 -7.57 29.88
C ASP A 35 0.38 -6.27 30.44
N PHE A 36 -0.44 -5.25 30.48
CA PHE A 36 -0.13 -3.94 31.04
C PHE A 36 -1.20 -3.59 32.09
N GLY A 37 -0.97 -4.05 33.31
CA GLY A 37 -1.92 -3.92 34.41
C GLY A 37 -3.20 -4.73 34.15
N VAL A 38 -4.33 -4.05 34.04
CA VAL A 38 -5.66 -4.67 33.74
C VAL A 38 -5.94 -4.75 32.22
N GLU A 39 -5.05 -4.23 31.42
CA GLU A 39 -5.20 -4.20 29.95
C GLU A 39 -4.09 -5.02 29.28
N SER A 40 -4.35 -5.50 28.09
CA SER A 40 -3.34 -6.10 27.23
C SER A 40 -3.00 -5.17 26.05
N ILE A 41 -1.73 -5.13 25.71
CA ILE A 41 -1.22 -4.41 24.54
C ILE A 41 -0.65 -5.40 23.53
N LEU A 42 -0.74 -5.05 22.27
CA LEU A 42 -0.13 -5.77 21.18
C LEU A 42 1.24 -5.16 20.90
N LYS A 43 2.30 -5.88 21.28
CA LYS A 43 3.66 -5.48 20.95
C LYS A 43 4.03 -6.04 19.57
N VAL A 44 4.50 -5.17 18.70
CA VAL A 44 4.89 -5.52 17.34
C VAL A 44 6.35 -5.14 17.12
N ASP A 45 7.17 -6.10 16.72
CA ASP A 45 8.54 -5.83 16.32
C ASP A 45 8.56 -4.96 15.05
N PRO A 46 9.34 -3.89 14.96
CA PRO A 46 9.49 -3.08 13.75
C PRO A 46 9.82 -3.89 12.48
N LYS A 47 10.47 -5.03 12.61
CA LYS A 47 10.71 -5.96 11.49
C LYS A 47 9.43 -6.44 10.81
N ALA A 48 8.33 -6.51 11.54
CA ALA A 48 7.02 -6.81 10.95
C ALA A 48 6.61 -5.73 9.95
N LEU A 49 6.89 -4.45 10.26
CA LEU A 49 6.57 -3.32 9.38
C LEU A 49 7.44 -3.34 8.14
N THR A 50 8.74 -3.63 8.29
CA THR A 50 9.67 -3.81 7.16
C THR A 50 9.17 -4.93 6.24
N TYR A 51 8.85 -6.09 6.80
CA TYR A 51 8.36 -7.23 6.02
C TYR A 51 7.00 -6.96 5.36
N LEU A 52 6.09 -6.29 6.08
CA LEU A 52 4.79 -5.90 5.54
C LEU A 52 4.95 -4.94 4.36
N ALA A 53 5.76 -3.88 4.50
CA ALA A 53 5.97 -2.90 3.45
C ALA A 53 6.65 -3.53 2.22
N GLU A 54 7.67 -4.36 2.41
CA GLU A 54 8.33 -5.10 1.34
C GLU A 54 7.33 -5.97 0.57
N THR A 55 6.54 -6.77 1.29
CA THR A 55 5.56 -7.67 0.67
C THR A 55 4.44 -6.89 -0.04
N ALA A 56 3.94 -5.82 0.59
CA ALA A 56 2.88 -5.01 -0.01
C ALA A 56 3.35 -4.32 -1.30
N MET A 57 4.55 -3.73 -1.31
CA MET A 57 5.12 -3.09 -2.50
C MET A 57 5.35 -4.09 -3.63
N LYS A 58 5.81 -5.31 -3.30
CA LYS A 58 5.90 -6.40 -4.27
C LYS A 58 4.52 -6.74 -4.82
N ASP A 59 3.53 -7.01 -3.96
CA ASP A 59 2.21 -7.42 -4.40
C ASP A 59 1.54 -6.36 -5.30
N ILE A 60 1.63 -5.06 -4.97
CA ILE A 60 1.03 -4.01 -5.79
C ILE A 60 1.76 -3.76 -7.11
N SER A 61 3.00 -4.21 -7.24
CA SER A 61 3.78 -4.08 -8.48
C SER A 61 3.51 -5.21 -9.47
N PHE A 62 3.03 -6.35 -8.99
CA PHE A 62 2.85 -7.55 -9.81
C PHE A 62 1.40 -8.03 -9.90
N ARG A 63 0.50 -7.54 -9.04
CA ARG A 63 -0.86 -8.04 -8.95
C ARG A 63 -1.88 -6.92 -8.88
N LEU A 64 -2.99 -7.10 -9.57
CA LEU A 64 -4.15 -6.23 -9.52
C LEU A 64 -5.25 -6.87 -8.67
N ARG A 65 -6.11 -6.03 -8.11
CA ARG A 65 -7.27 -6.49 -7.34
C ARG A 65 -8.26 -7.21 -8.24
N THR A 66 -8.86 -8.28 -7.74
CA THR A 66 -9.89 -9.07 -8.44
C THR A 66 -11.03 -8.20 -8.95
N GLU A 67 -11.57 -7.32 -8.12
CA GLU A 67 -12.64 -6.39 -8.54
C GLU A 67 -12.25 -5.49 -9.72
N HIS A 68 -10.98 -5.10 -9.81
CA HIS A 68 -10.49 -4.31 -10.93
C HIS A 68 -10.44 -5.15 -12.19
N LEU A 69 -9.90 -6.37 -12.10
CA LEU A 69 -9.83 -7.31 -13.22
C LEU A 69 -11.22 -7.69 -13.74
N GLU A 70 -12.19 -7.90 -12.83
CA GLU A 70 -13.59 -8.18 -13.18
C GLU A 70 -14.21 -7.00 -13.96
N LYS A 71 -13.95 -5.76 -13.54
CA LYS A 71 -14.45 -4.58 -14.26
C LYS A 71 -13.83 -4.43 -15.65
N VAL A 72 -12.53 -4.70 -15.77
CA VAL A 72 -11.85 -4.69 -17.08
C VAL A 72 -12.38 -5.83 -17.95
N ALA A 73 -12.59 -7.01 -17.41
CA ALA A 73 -13.13 -8.15 -18.14
C ALA A 73 -14.55 -7.89 -18.62
N ALA A 74 -15.39 -7.19 -17.85
CA ALA A 74 -16.76 -6.84 -18.25
C ALA A 74 -16.83 -6.01 -19.54
N ILE A 75 -15.76 -5.26 -19.88
CA ILE A 75 -15.70 -4.49 -21.12
C ILE A 75 -15.72 -5.41 -22.37
N LEU A 76 -15.24 -6.64 -22.23
CA LEU A 76 -15.21 -7.59 -23.35
C LEU A 76 -16.61 -7.98 -23.82
N ASP A 77 -17.59 -8.00 -22.91
CA ASP A 77 -18.98 -8.39 -23.14
C ASP A 77 -19.93 -7.17 -23.22
N ASP A 78 -19.40 -5.96 -23.08
CA ASP A 78 -20.21 -4.73 -23.12
C ASP A 78 -20.67 -4.46 -24.58
N PRO A 79 -21.99 -4.37 -24.80
CA PRO A 79 -22.53 -4.08 -26.14
C PRO A 79 -22.18 -2.68 -26.67
N GLU A 80 -21.89 -1.73 -25.74
CA GLU A 80 -21.49 -0.36 -26.12
C GLU A 80 -19.99 -0.22 -26.40
N ALA A 81 -19.17 -1.23 -26.01
CA ALA A 81 -17.73 -1.21 -26.24
C ALA A 81 -17.39 -1.39 -27.73
N THR A 82 -16.47 -0.56 -28.21
CA THR A 82 -15.91 -0.71 -29.54
C THR A 82 -14.95 -1.90 -29.64
N GLU A 83 -14.58 -2.32 -30.82
CA GLU A 83 -13.57 -3.36 -31.05
C GLU A 83 -12.21 -2.95 -30.43
N ASN A 84 -11.87 -1.66 -30.51
CA ASN A 84 -10.66 -1.12 -29.91
C ASN A 84 -10.70 -1.23 -28.38
N ASP A 85 -11.83 -0.91 -27.73
CA ASP A 85 -11.97 -1.01 -26.28
C ASP A 85 -11.80 -2.45 -25.80
N ARG A 86 -12.39 -3.41 -26.50
CA ARG A 86 -12.23 -4.84 -26.22
C ARG A 86 -10.78 -5.30 -26.38
N THR A 87 -10.12 -4.84 -27.44
CA THR A 87 -8.69 -5.17 -27.68
C THR A 87 -7.80 -4.63 -26.56
N ILE A 88 -8.03 -3.40 -26.13
CA ILE A 88 -7.30 -2.79 -25.03
C ILE A 88 -7.56 -3.55 -23.73
N ALA A 89 -8.83 -3.80 -23.40
CA ALA A 89 -9.19 -4.56 -22.19
C ALA A 89 -8.54 -5.94 -22.16
N LEU A 90 -8.58 -6.67 -23.26
CA LEU A 90 -7.92 -7.97 -23.37
C LEU A 90 -6.39 -7.87 -23.17
N THR A 91 -5.77 -6.84 -23.72
CA THR A 91 -4.33 -6.60 -23.57
C THR A 91 -3.97 -6.29 -22.11
N MET A 92 -4.80 -5.50 -21.43
CA MET A 92 -4.61 -5.21 -19.99
C MET A 92 -4.73 -6.48 -19.14
N LEU A 93 -5.70 -7.34 -19.41
CA LEU A 93 -5.88 -8.61 -18.70
C LEU A 93 -4.69 -9.57 -18.93
N ARG A 94 -4.22 -9.67 -20.18
CA ARG A 94 -3.02 -10.47 -20.51
C ARG A 94 -1.77 -9.93 -19.82
N ASN A 95 -1.61 -8.62 -19.77
CA ASN A 95 -0.51 -8.00 -19.03
C ASN A 95 -0.58 -8.34 -17.55
N ALA A 96 -1.76 -8.27 -16.93
CA ALA A 96 -1.95 -8.63 -15.53
C ALA A 96 -1.64 -10.11 -15.27
N GLU A 97 -2.02 -11.01 -16.18
CA GLU A 97 -1.68 -12.43 -16.11
C GLU A 97 -0.16 -12.66 -16.16
N VAL A 98 0.53 -12.06 -17.13
CA VAL A 98 1.99 -12.16 -17.26
C VAL A 98 2.68 -11.62 -16.00
N SER A 99 2.24 -10.47 -15.52
CA SER A 99 2.79 -9.83 -14.32
C SER A 99 2.61 -10.70 -13.06
N ALA A 100 1.47 -11.38 -12.93
CA ALA A 100 1.18 -12.22 -11.77
C ALA A 100 2.19 -13.38 -11.57
N HIS A 101 2.97 -13.73 -12.59
CA HIS A 101 4.09 -14.68 -12.45
C HIS A 101 5.26 -14.12 -11.63
N GLY A 102 5.29 -12.82 -11.34
CA GLY A 102 6.28 -12.21 -10.43
C GLY A 102 7.68 -12.03 -11.03
N VAL A 103 7.81 -12.02 -12.36
CA VAL A 103 9.08 -11.78 -13.06
C VAL A 103 9.17 -10.36 -13.59
N LEU A 104 8.11 -9.89 -14.22
CA LEU A 104 8.01 -8.53 -14.75
C LEU A 104 6.83 -7.83 -14.10
N PRO A 105 7.00 -6.63 -13.55
CA PRO A 105 5.89 -5.85 -13.01
C PRO A 105 4.92 -5.48 -14.15
N PHE A 106 3.66 -5.22 -13.79
CA PHE A 106 2.65 -4.89 -14.81
C PHE A 106 2.87 -3.51 -15.47
N CYS A 107 3.69 -2.66 -14.86
CA CYS A 107 4.09 -1.37 -15.40
C CYS A 107 5.53 -1.06 -15.00
N GLN A 108 6.30 -0.49 -15.91
CA GLN A 108 7.67 -0.06 -15.63
C GLN A 108 7.73 1.24 -14.82
N ASP A 109 6.66 2.01 -14.78
CA ASP A 109 6.57 3.25 -14.00
C ASP A 109 6.01 2.94 -12.62
N THR A 110 6.90 2.90 -11.63
CA THR A 110 6.57 2.54 -10.25
C THR A 110 6.02 3.71 -9.43
N GLY A 111 6.16 4.95 -9.92
CA GLY A 111 5.68 6.14 -9.23
C GLY A 111 6.32 6.37 -7.85
N THR A 112 5.69 7.18 -7.03
CA THR A 112 6.10 7.46 -5.64
C THR A 112 5.47 6.46 -4.69
N ALA A 113 6.28 5.80 -3.86
CA ALA A 113 5.78 4.93 -2.82
C ALA A 113 5.16 5.75 -1.68
N ILE A 114 3.86 5.54 -1.44
CA ILE A 114 3.13 6.21 -0.36
C ILE A 114 2.52 5.16 0.56
N ILE A 115 2.82 5.25 1.84
CA ILE A 115 2.24 4.39 2.86
C ILE A 115 1.41 5.23 3.82
N LEU A 116 0.12 4.92 3.91
CA LEU A 116 -0.80 5.48 4.88
C LEU A 116 -1.27 4.36 5.82
N GLY A 117 -0.91 4.46 7.09
CA GLY A 117 -1.22 3.46 8.10
C GLY A 117 -2.13 4.00 9.20
N LYS A 118 -2.95 3.12 9.78
CA LYS A 118 -3.67 3.37 11.02
C LYS A 118 -3.13 2.45 12.10
N LYS A 119 -2.69 3.02 13.22
CA LYS A 119 -2.23 2.27 14.37
C LYS A 119 -3.23 2.43 15.53
N GLY A 120 -3.69 1.31 16.08
CA GLY A 120 -4.58 1.31 17.23
C GLY A 120 -3.86 1.75 18.51
N HIS A 121 -4.59 2.26 19.49
CA HIS A 121 -4.03 2.73 20.75
C HIS A 121 -3.30 1.65 21.55
N ARG A 122 -3.68 0.38 21.38
CA ARG A 122 -3.08 -0.77 22.06
C ARG A 122 -2.01 -1.48 21.24
N VAL A 123 -1.57 -0.88 20.15
CA VAL A 123 -0.47 -1.40 19.31
C VAL A 123 0.79 -0.63 19.62
N TRP A 124 1.80 -1.30 20.13
CA TRP A 124 3.08 -0.71 20.50
C TRP A 124 4.21 -1.29 19.65
N THR A 125 4.89 -0.43 18.93
CA THR A 125 6.03 -0.78 18.06
C THR A 125 7.37 -0.37 18.63
N GLY A 126 7.36 0.36 19.76
CA GLY A 126 8.58 0.92 20.34
C GLY A 126 9.11 2.16 19.63
N GLY A 127 8.49 2.58 18.54
CA GLY A 127 8.93 3.68 17.66
C GLY A 127 9.68 3.20 16.43
N GLY A 128 10.09 4.13 15.58
CA GLY A 128 10.82 3.81 14.34
C GLY A 128 9.94 3.25 13.20
N ASP A 129 8.63 3.42 13.28
CA ASP A 129 7.67 2.91 12.30
C ASP A 129 8.00 3.40 10.88
N GLU A 130 8.33 4.69 10.73
CA GLU A 130 8.70 5.30 9.45
C GLU A 130 9.96 4.66 8.86
N ALA A 131 11.00 4.51 9.67
CA ALA A 131 12.26 3.90 9.22
C ALA A 131 12.05 2.44 8.79
N ALA A 132 11.30 1.66 9.57
CA ALA A 132 11.01 0.27 9.25
C ALA A 132 10.18 0.11 7.96
N LEU A 133 9.17 0.96 7.77
CA LEU A 133 8.36 0.97 6.54
C LEU A 133 9.20 1.39 5.33
N SER A 134 10.05 2.41 5.49
CA SER A 134 10.95 2.88 4.43
C SER A 134 11.95 1.81 4.01
N GLU A 135 12.53 1.09 4.98
CA GLU A 135 13.41 -0.05 4.70
C GLU A 135 12.69 -1.15 3.89
N GLY A 136 11.42 -1.41 4.22
CA GLY A 136 10.62 -2.37 3.46
C GLY A 136 10.40 -1.96 2.01
N VAL A 137 10.13 -0.68 1.76
CA VAL A 137 10.03 -0.13 0.40
C VAL A 137 11.36 -0.28 -0.34
N TYR A 138 12.46 0.12 0.29
CA TYR A 138 13.80 -0.02 -0.27
C TYR A 138 14.11 -1.46 -0.68
N ASN A 139 13.80 -2.41 0.21
CA ASN A 139 14.01 -3.83 -0.04
C ASN A 139 13.22 -4.32 -1.26
N ALA A 140 11.94 -3.94 -1.38
CA ALA A 140 11.11 -4.31 -2.51
C ALA A 140 11.67 -3.77 -3.83
N TYR A 141 11.99 -2.48 -3.86
CA TYR A 141 12.53 -1.84 -5.07
C TYR A 141 13.85 -2.45 -5.51
N THR A 142 14.72 -2.77 -4.56
CA THR A 142 16.04 -3.37 -4.85
C THR A 142 15.93 -4.82 -5.28
N LYS A 143 15.15 -5.64 -4.56
CA LYS A 143 15.04 -7.09 -4.82
C LYS A 143 14.26 -7.40 -6.10
N GLU A 144 13.18 -6.64 -6.34
CA GLU A 144 12.32 -6.85 -7.51
C GLU A 144 12.76 -6.03 -8.73
N ASN A 145 13.90 -5.34 -8.64
CA ASN A 145 14.44 -4.46 -9.70
C ASN A 145 13.40 -3.45 -10.20
N LEU A 146 12.62 -2.87 -9.30
CA LEU A 146 11.63 -1.86 -9.66
C LEU A 146 12.34 -0.57 -10.09
N ARG A 147 11.73 0.17 -11.02
CA ARG A 147 12.31 1.39 -11.54
C ARG A 147 12.30 2.51 -10.49
N TYR A 148 13.44 3.15 -10.30
CA TYR A 148 13.56 4.37 -9.50
C TYR A 148 13.10 5.58 -10.33
N SER A 149 11.81 5.69 -10.59
CA SER A 149 11.25 6.75 -11.43
C SER A 149 11.15 8.10 -10.73
N GLN A 150 11.30 8.10 -9.39
CA GLN A 150 11.26 9.31 -8.57
C GLN A 150 12.50 9.35 -7.68
N MET A 151 13.39 10.26 -7.96
CA MET A 151 14.59 10.50 -7.17
C MET A 151 14.67 11.99 -6.82
N ALA A 152 15.16 12.29 -5.62
CA ALA A 152 15.50 13.64 -5.22
C ALA A 152 16.99 13.70 -4.93
N PRO A 153 17.78 14.61 -5.56
CA PRO A 153 19.18 14.78 -5.24
C PRO A 153 19.33 15.36 -3.83
N LEU A 154 20.10 14.67 -2.98
CA LEU A 154 20.45 15.17 -1.64
C LEU A 154 21.64 16.10 -1.70
N SER A 155 22.56 15.84 -2.62
CA SER A 155 23.73 16.66 -2.91
C SER A 155 24.05 16.63 -4.40
N MET A 156 25.10 17.35 -4.82
CA MET A 156 25.51 17.37 -6.24
C MET A 156 25.91 15.98 -6.77
N TYR A 157 26.27 15.05 -5.90
CA TYR A 157 26.79 13.73 -6.26
C TYR A 157 26.05 12.56 -5.63
N GLU A 158 24.97 12.83 -4.91
CA GLU A 158 24.16 11.80 -4.24
C GLU A 158 22.72 11.85 -4.71
N ASP A 159 22.24 10.73 -5.19
CA ASP A 159 20.83 10.53 -5.48
C ASP A 159 20.12 9.98 -4.24
N CYS A 160 19.04 10.63 -3.86
CA CYS A 160 18.13 10.07 -2.88
C CYS A 160 17.25 9.01 -3.55
N LEU A 161 17.42 7.77 -3.15
CA LEU A 161 16.44 6.74 -3.46
C LEU A 161 15.17 7.01 -2.65
N LEU A 162 14.07 7.14 -3.29
CA LEU A 162 12.63 7.30 -2.98
C LEU A 162 12.16 7.43 -1.51
N TYR A 163 12.86 6.83 -0.58
CA TYR A 163 12.45 6.69 0.83
C TYR A 163 13.05 7.72 1.77
N THR A 164 14.07 8.45 1.33
CA THR A 164 14.77 9.45 2.15
C THR A 164 14.62 10.87 1.62
N SER A 165 13.71 11.08 0.65
CA SER A 165 13.42 12.43 0.22
C SER A 165 12.88 13.20 1.43
N PRO A 166 13.63 14.17 1.98
CA PRO A 166 13.04 15.04 2.96
C PRO A 166 11.87 15.71 2.26
N SER A 167 10.65 15.48 2.75
CA SER A 167 9.56 16.38 2.44
C SER A 167 10.08 17.78 2.70
N PRO A 168 9.96 18.74 1.78
CA PRO A 168 10.22 20.11 2.11
C PRO A 168 9.26 20.43 3.26
N ARG A 169 9.79 20.40 4.46
CA ARG A 169 9.11 20.98 5.59
C ARG A 169 9.44 22.46 5.52
N ASP A 170 8.39 23.21 5.38
CA ASP A 170 8.35 24.66 5.46
C ASP A 170 9.18 25.20 6.62
#